data_60c34a406e90120b5e186d1f57b3a6b5
#
_entry.id   60c34a406e90120b5e186d1f57b3a6b5
#
_cell.length_a   1.000
_cell.length_b   1.000
_cell.length_c   1.000
_cell.angle_alpha   90.00
_cell.angle_beta   90.00
_cell.angle_gamma   90.00
#
_symmetry.space_group_name_H-M   'P 1'
#
loop_
_entity.id
_entity.type
_entity.pdbx_description
1 polymer ?
#
loop_
_entity_poly.entity_id
_entity_poly.type
_entity_poly.pdbx_seq_one_letter_code
_entity_poly.pdbx_strand_id
1 'polypeptide(L)'
;MIGTPETNGFIEVQKPQQIVEELDKHIIGQRSAKVALAIALRNRWRRMQLPEEMQAEIQPKNILMIGPTGVGKTELARKLAKLAKAPFIKVDATKFTEVGYVGRDVESIVRDLIESAFRLVRAERVREAETLIIELAEERILDALIPGSQAMEQSEGQESSSRQVFRKKLREGTLNEKEVEVELSNTALGVEIMAPPGLEEMTSQLQQMFSSTNFGKPRKAKMTVARAFEKIKDEEATKLLDEEQTKQQALRITEQTGIVFIDELDKVAQTNESQNAGISREGVQRDL
;
A
#
# COMPACT_ATOMS: atom_id res chain seq x y z
N MET A 1 16.75 -15.83 26.80
CA MET A 1 15.68 -14.82 26.67
C MET A 1 15.21 -14.89 25.23
N ILE A 2 14.04 -15.48 24.99
CA ILE A 2 13.45 -15.61 23.65
C ILE A 2 12.88 -14.22 23.34
N GLY A 3 13.50 -13.51 22.41
CA GLY A 3 13.01 -12.23 21.94
C GLY A 3 11.59 -12.42 21.39
N THR A 4 10.64 -11.72 21.97
CA THR A 4 9.30 -11.60 21.41
C THR A 4 9.45 -11.06 19.99
N PRO A 5 8.93 -11.75 18.96
CA PRO A 5 8.91 -11.17 17.62
C PRO A 5 8.16 -9.86 17.71
N GLU A 6 8.74 -8.79 17.16
CA GLU A 6 8.06 -7.51 16.97
C GLU A 6 6.73 -7.80 16.29
N THR A 7 5.67 -7.82 17.06
CA THR A 7 4.31 -7.96 16.56
C THR A 7 4.02 -6.67 15.79
N ASN A 8 4.29 -6.74 14.48
CA ASN A 8 3.83 -5.73 13.55
C ASN A 8 2.36 -5.46 13.87
N GLY A 9 2.01 -4.21 14.20
CA GLY A 9 0.70 -3.75 14.63
C GLY A 9 -0.44 -3.97 13.62
N PHE A 10 -0.26 -4.88 12.67
CA PHE A 10 -1.20 -5.14 11.59
C PHE A 10 -2.35 -6.09 11.95
N ILE A 11 -2.30 -6.81 13.07
CA ILE A 11 -3.39 -7.71 13.46
C ILE A 11 -3.65 -7.55 14.95
N GLU A 12 -4.56 -6.69 15.31
CA GLU A 12 -5.18 -6.71 16.62
C GLU A 12 -5.93 -8.03 16.77
N VAL A 13 -5.61 -8.77 17.85
CA VAL A 13 -6.07 -10.16 18.04
C VAL A 13 -7.55 -10.17 18.41
N GLN A 14 -8.42 -10.05 17.42
CA GLN A 14 -9.86 -10.19 17.63
C GLN A 14 -10.25 -11.66 17.75
N LYS A 15 -11.11 -11.95 18.72
CA LYS A 15 -11.74 -13.28 18.83
C LYS A 15 -12.66 -13.51 17.61
N PRO A 16 -12.86 -14.76 17.14
CA PRO A 16 -13.77 -15.03 16.03
C PRO A 16 -15.16 -14.42 16.19
N GLN A 17 -15.68 -14.37 17.40
CA GLN A 17 -16.97 -13.72 17.69
C GLN A 17 -16.95 -12.23 17.41
N GLN A 18 -15.90 -11.51 17.79
CA GLN A 18 -15.75 -10.08 17.53
C GLN A 18 -15.65 -9.78 16.02
N ILE A 19 -14.96 -10.67 15.27
CA ILE A 19 -14.89 -10.57 13.81
C ILE A 19 -16.29 -10.73 13.20
N VAL A 20 -17.08 -11.71 13.68
CA VAL A 20 -18.46 -11.91 13.20
C VAL A 20 -19.33 -10.71 13.54
N GLU A 21 -19.25 -10.16 14.74
CA GLU A 21 -20.00 -8.96 15.16
C GLU A 21 -19.65 -7.75 14.27
N GLU A 22 -18.38 -7.58 13.93
CA GLU A 22 -17.93 -6.52 13.01
C GLU A 22 -18.47 -6.71 11.58
N LEU A 23 -18.47 -7.95 11.09
CA LEU A 23 -19.05 -8.29 9.80
C LEU A 23 -20.57 -8.12 9.79
N ASP A 24 -21.26 -8.37 10.91
CA ASP A 24 -22.71 -8.20 11.07
C ASP A 24 -23.17 -6.75 10.91
N LYS A 25 -22.30 -5.77 11.22
CA LYS A 25 -22.60 -4.34 11.01
C LYS A 25 -22.76 -3.98 9.52
N HIS A 26 -22.19 -4.76 8.62
CA HIS A 26 -22.13 -4.41 7.20
C HIS A 26 -22.87 -5.39 6.28
N ILE A 27 -23.05 -6.64 6.71
CA ILE A 27 -23.58 -7.71 5.88
C ILE A 27 -24.70 -8.39 6.65
N ILE A 28 -25.87 -8.41 6.06
CA ILE A 28 -27.07 -9.04 6.68
C ILE A 28 -27.03 -10.55 6.40
N GLY A 29 -27.31 -11.35 7.40
CA GLY A 29 -27.39 -12.82 7.26
C GLY A 29 -26.04 -13.51 7.09
N GLN A 30 -26.01 -14.66 6.44
CA GLN A 30 -24.84 -15.49 6.11
C GLN A 30 -23.94 -15.84 7.32
N ARG A 31 -24.56 -16.13 8.46
CA ARG A 31 -23.84 -16.36 9.72
C ARG A 31 -22.81 -17.48 9.62
N SER A 32 -23.13 -18.59 8.94
CA SER A 32 -22.19 -19.71 8.78
C SER A 32 -20.94 -19.32 8.00
N ALA A 33 -21.09 -18.55 6.91
CA ALA A 33 -19.96 -18.04 6.13
C ALA A 33 -19.09 -17.07 6.96
N LYS A 34 -19.69 -16.16 7.72
CA LYS A 34 -18.98 -15.23 8.59
C LYS A 34 -18.17 -15.98 9.66
N VAL A 35 -18.75 -16.99 10.31
CA VAL A 35 -18.06 -17.81 11.30
C VAL A 35 -16.89 -18.57 10.67
N ALA A 36 -17.09 -19.20 9.51
CA ALA A 36 -16.04 -19.92 8.82
C ALA A 36 -14.85 -19.01 8.45
N LEU A 37 -15.13 -17.82 7.94
CA LEU A 37 -14.13 -16.82 7.59
C LEU A 37 -13.40 -16.25 8.82
N ALA A 38 -14.13 -16.01 9.91
CA ALA A 38 -13.55 -15.54 11.16
C ALA A 38 -12.60 -16.59 11.77
N ILE A 39 -12.96 -17.87 11.71
CA ILE A 39 -12.10 -18.98 12.14
C ILE A 39 -10.87 -19.09 11.24
N ALA A 40 -11.03 -18.99 9.93
CA ALA A 40 -9.91 -19.04 8.98
C ALA A 40 -8.91 -17.92 9.23
N LEU A 41 -9.39 -16.70 9.44
CA LEU A 41 -8.55 -15.55 9.78
C LEU A 41 -7.80 -15.78 11.11
N ARG A 42 -8.50 -16.30 12.12
CA ARG A 42 -7.89 -16.60 13.42
C ARG A 42 -6.83 -17.70 13.31
N ASN A 43 -7.09 -18.74 12.54
CA ASN A 43 -6.12 -19.81 12.30
C ASN A 43 -4.87 -19.30 11.58
N ARG A 44 -5.04 -18.39 10.62
CA ARG A 44 -3.93 -17.72 9.95
C ARG A 44 -3.07 -16.92 10.93
N TRP A 45 -3.69 -16.14 11.79
CA TRP A 45 -2.98 -15.42 12.84
C TRP A 45 -2.21 -16.37 13.78
N ARG A 46 -2.83 -17.50 14.19
CA ARG A 46 -2.17 -18.52 15.02
C ARG A 46 -0.94 -19.09 14.35
N ARG A 47 -1.04 -19.37 13.05
CA ARG A 47 0.08 -19.84 12.25
C ARG A 47 1.27 -18.87 12.30
N MET A 48 1.03 -17.58 12.19
CA MET A 48 2.06 -16.54 12.22
C MET A 48 2.76 -16.42 13.59
N GLN A 49 2.19 -16.98 14.66
CA GLN A 49 2.82 -17.04 15.99
C GLN A 49 3.73 -18.26 16.18
N LEU A 50 3.76 -19.17 15.23
CA LEU A 50 4.61 -20.35 15.28
C LEU A 50 6.03 -20.04 14.80
N PRO A 51 7.04 -20.86 15.19
CA PRO A 51 8.37 -20.80 14.58
C PRO A 51 8.30 -21.02 13.06
N GLU A 52 9.23 -20.43 12.31
CA GLU A 52 9.23 -20.47 10.84
C GLU A 52 9.19 -21.90 10.27
N GLU A 53 9.90 -22.84 10.89
CA GLU A 53 9.90 -24.26 10.50
C GLU A 53 8.48 -24.84 10.54
N MET A 54 7.72 -24.57 11.60
CA MET A 54 6.34 -25.03 11.73
C MET A 54 5.38 -24.27 10.83
N GLN A 55 5.66 -22.99 10.53
CA GLN A 55 4.85 -22.23 9.59
C GLN A 55 4.89 -22.82 8.18
N ALA A 56 6.04 -23.36 7.75
CA ALA A 56 6.20 -23.98 6.44
C ALA A 56 5.32 -25.23 6.28
N GLU A 57 5.14 -26.00 7.36
CA GLU A 57 4.32 -27.23 7.34
C GLU A 57 2.80 -26.94 7.32
N ILE A 58 2.38 -25.78 7.85
CA ILE A 58 0.96 -25.43 7.99
C ILE A 58 0.56 -24.45 6.90
N GLN A 59 0.07 -24.97 5.78
CA GLN A 59 -0.41 -24.12 4.70
C GLN A 59 -1.83 -23.57 4.98
N PRO A 60 -2.09 -22.28 4.72
CA PRO A 60 -3.44 -21.72 4.75
C PRO A 60 -4.34 -22.44 3.74
N LYS A 61 -5.58 -22.72 4.11
CA LYS A 61 -6.56 -23.36 3.21
C LYS A 61 -7.23 -22.30 2.33
N ASN A 62 -7.41 -22.63 1.06
CA ASN A 62 -8.27 -21.86 0.16
C ASN A 62 -9.73 -22.04 0.58
N ILE A 63 -10.54 -21.00 0.39
CA ILE A 63 -11.95 -20.99 0.77
C ILE A 63 -12.80 -20.84 -0.48
N LEU A 64 -13.62 -21.87 -0.78
CA LEU A 64 -14.60 -21.79 -1.86
C LEU A 64 -15.90 -21.19 -1.32
N MET A 65 -16.35 -20.10 -1.95
CA MET A 65 -17.61 -19.42 -1.60
C MET A 65 -18.66 -19.70 -2.66
N ILE A 66 -19.71 -20.45 -2.31
CA ILE A 66 -20.80 -20.84 -3.20
C ILE A 66 -22.09 -20.11 -2.80
N GLY A 67 -22.79 -19.57 -3.77
CA GLY A 67 -24.09 -18.91 -3.56
C GLY A 67 -24.48 -18.01 -4.74
N PRO A 68 -25.76 -17.57 -4.80
CA PRO A 68 -26.24 -16.73 -5.89
C PRO A 68 -25.51 -15.40 -6.00
N THR A 69 -25.62 -14.74 -7.15
CA THR A 69 -25.07 -13.40 -7.36
C THR A 69 -25.78 -12.39 -6.45
N GLY A 70 -25.07 -11.38 -5.97
CA GLY A 70 -25.63 -10.29 -5.18
C GLY A 70 -25.77 -10.60 -3.67
N VAL A 71 -25.46 -11.80 -3.19
CA VAL A 71 -25.57 -12.14 -1.76
C VAL A 71 -24.43 -11.60 -0.88
N GLY A 72 -23.50 -10.82 -1.42
CA GLY A 72 -22.44 -10.17 -0.67
C GLY A 72 -21.13 -10.96 -0.52
N LYS A 73 -20.89 -12.02 -1.31
CA LYS A 73 -19.65 -12.82 -1.24
C LYS A 73 -18.38 -11.95 -1.33
N THR A 74 -18.30 -11.10 -2.36
CA THR A 74 -17.17 -10.18 -2.56
C THR A 74 -17.03 -9.18 -1.42
N GLU A 75 -18.14 -8.63 -0.95
CA GLU A 75 -18.11 -7.63 0.13
C GLU A 75 -17.66 -8.26 1.46
N LEU A 76 -18.06 -9.51 1.70
CA LEU A 76 -17.63 -10.27 2.87
C LEU A 76 -16.10 -10.46 2.88
N ALA A 77 -15.51 -10.85 1.74
CA ALA A 77 -14.07 -11.01 1.60
C ALA A 77 -13.33 -9.66 1.78
N ARG A 78 -13.85 -8.59 1.18
CA ARG A 78 -13.27 -7.24 1.28
C ARG A 78 -13.29 -6.72 2.72
N LYS A 79 -14.42 -6.88 3.43
CA LYS A 79 -14.52 -6.47 4.83
C LYS A 79 -13.62 -7.27 5.74
N LEU A 80 -13.50 -8.58 5.50
CA LEU A 80 -12.57 -9.44 6.22
C LEU A 80 -11.11 -8.96 6.04
N ALA A 81 -10.71 -8.68 4.80
CA ALA A 81 -9.37 -8.19 4.51
C ALA A 81 -9.08 -6.84 5.19
N LYS A 82 -10.08 -5.94 5.20
CA LYS A 82 -9.97 -4.65 5.91
C LYS A 82 -9.81 -4.84 7.42
N LEU A 83 -10.57 -5.74 8.03
CA LEU A 83 -10.44 -6.08 9.45
C LEU A 83 -9.08 -6.68 9.79
N ALA A 84 -8.57 -7.51 8.88
CA ALA A 84 -7.25 -8.12 9.01
C ALA A 84 -6.10 -7.15 8.68
N LYS A 85 -6.38 -5.93 8.20
CA LYS A 85 -5.38 -5.01 7.61
C LYS A 85 -4.49 -5.72 6.58
N ALA A 86 -5.08 -6.64 5.82
CA ALA A 86 -4.39 -7.47 4.85
C ALA A 86 -4.44 -6.87 3.45
N PRO A 87 -3.38 -7.01 2.64
CA PRO A 87 -3.45 -6.69 1.23
C PRO A 87 -4.57 -7.48 0.55
N PHE A 88 -5.36 -6.80 -0.27
CA PHE A 88 -6.54 -7.39 -0.90
C PHE A 88 -6.65 -6.98 -2.34
N ILE A 89 -6.87 -7.96 -3.22
CA ILE A 89 -7.29 -7.72 -4.59
C ILE A 89 -8.51 -8.59 -4.93
N LYS A 90 -9.34 -8.05 -5.81
CA LYS A 90 -10.41 -8.78 -6.47
C LYS A 90 -10.07 -8.92 -7.94
N VAL A 91 -10.11 -10.14 -8.43
CA VAL A 91 -9.91 -10.46 -9.84
C VAL A 91 -11.11 -11.23 -10.38
N ASP A 92 -11.37 -11.08 -11.66
CA ASP A 92 -12.39 -11.82 -12.39
C ASP A 92 -11.67 -12.88 -13.23
N ALA A 93 -11.95 -14.16 -12.96
CA ALA A 93 -11.28 -15.28 -13.61
C ALA A 93 -11.41 -15.25 -15.15
N THR A 94 -12.52 -14.68 -15.66
CA THR A 94 -12.78 -14.62 -17.11
C THR A 94 -11.90 -13.63 -17.88
N LYS A 95 -11.16 -12.77 -17.16
CA LYS A 95 -10.28 -11.74 -17.76
C LYS A 95 -8.85 -12.23 -18.02
N PHE A 96 -8.53 -13.42 -17.57
CA PHE A 96 -7.21 -14.02 -17.78
C PHE A 96 -7.16 -14.86 -19.05
N THR A 97 -5.97 -14.95 -19.60
CA THR A 97 -5.65 -15.77 -20.75
C THR A 97 -4.55 -16.76 -20.39
N GLU A 98 -4.49 -17.88 -21.10
CA GLU A 98 -3.40 -18.86 -20.94
C GLU A 98 -2.05 -18.20 -21.23
N VAL A 99 -1.01 -18.61 -20.51
CA VAL A 99 0.36 -18.11 -20.70
C VAL A 99 0.80 -18.25 -22.15
N GLY A 100 1.28 -17.16 -22.74
CA GLY A 100 1.71 -17.09 -24.14
C GLY A 100 0.67 -16.55 -25.13
N TYR A 101 -0.56 -16.28 -24.70
CA TYR A 101 -1.56 -15.59 -25.51
C TYR A 101 -1.64 -14.10 -25.18
N VAL A 102 -2.14 -13.31 -26.12
CA VAL A 102 -2.37 -11.87 -25.92
C VAL A 102 -3.50 -11.68 -24.92
N GLY A 103 -3.17 -11.17 -23.74
CA GLY A 103 -4.13 -10.94 -22.65
C GLY A 103 -3.42 -10.73 -21.33
N ARG A 104 -4.19 -10.77 -20.24
CA ARG A 104 -3.67 -10.63 -18.88
C ARG A 104 -3.27 -12.00 -18.34
N ASP A 105 -1.98 -12.16 -17.98
CA ASP A 105 -1.47 -13.38 -17.37
C ASP A 105 -1.93 -13.52 -15.89
N VAL A 106 -1.99 -14.76 -15.41
CA VAL A 106 -2.38 -15.08 -14.04
C VAL A 106 -1.34 -14.54 -13.03
N GLU A 107 -0.06 -14.48 -13.41
CA GLU A 107 1.02 -13.97 -12.56
C GLU A 107 0.83 -12.49 -12.21
N SER A 108 0.10 -11.72 -13.06
CA SER A 108 -0.24 -10.33 -12.76
C SER A 108 -1.02 -10.16 -11.46
N ILE A 109 -1.72 -11.21 -10.99
CA ILE A 109 -2.44 -11.23 -9.71
C ILE A 109 -1.47 -10.96 -8.55
N VAL A 110 -0.34 -11.67 -8.55
CA VAL A 110 0.66 -11.51 -7.48
C VAL A 110 1.31 -10.14 -7.54
N ARG A 111 1.62 -9.64 -8.74
CA ARG A 111 2.16 -8.28 -8.92
C ARG A 111 1.21 -7.20 -8.38
N ASP A 112 -0.07 -7.28 -8.71
CA ASP A 112 -1.09 -6.34 -8.22
C ASP A 112 -1.28 -6.44 -6.69
N LEU A 113 -1.17 -7.65 -6.13
CA LEU A 113 -1.27 -7.87 -4.69
C LEU A 113 -0.08 -7.23 -3.95
N ILE A 114 1.15 -7.39 -4.48
CA ILE A 114 2.36 -6.77 -3.93
C ILE A 114 2.25 -5.23 -3.98
N GLU A 115 1.75 -4.68 -5.09
CA GLU A 115 1.53 -3.23 -5.20
C GLU A 115 0.49 -2.73 -4.19
N SER A 116 -0.59 -3.49 -3.97
CA SER A 116 -1.58 -3.21 -2.94
C SER A 116 -0.95 -3.26 -1.53
N ALA A 117 -0.08 -4.23 -1.28
CA ALA A 117 0.66 -4.36 -0.04
C ALA A 117 1.62 -3.20 0.19
N PHE A 118 2.37 -2.81 -0.84
CA PHE A 118 3.30 -1.68 -0.77
C PHE A 118 2.57 -0.38 -0.41
N ARG A 119 1.44 -0.09 -1.05
CA ARG A 119 0.61 1.07 -0.73
C ARG A 119 0.12 1.05 0.72
N LEU A 120 -0.26 -0.13 1.23
CA LEU A 120 -0.73 -0.30 2.60
C LEU A 120 0.39 -0.07 3.62
N VAL A 121 1.56 -0.67 3.42
CA VAL A 121 2.73 -0.48 4.30
C VAL A 121 3.19 0.97 4.30
N ARG A 122 3.28 1.58 3.10
CA ARG A 122 3.67 2.99 2.97
C ARG A 122 2.72 3.91 3.73
N ALA A 123 1.41 3.70 3.58
CA ALA A 123 0.40 4.51 4.28
C ALA A 123 0.50 4.37 5.81
N GLU A 124 0.78 3.17 6.32
CA GLU A 124 0.95 2.94 7.76
C GLU A 124 2.22 3.61 8.29
N ARG A 125 3.35 3.48 7.59
CA ARG A 125 4.60 4.14 7.97
C ARG A 125 4.50 5.67 7.94
N VAL A 126 3.83 6.23 6.92
CA VAL A 126 3.55 7.67 6.87
C VAL A 126 2.72 8.10 8.08
N ARG A 127 1.70 7.31 8.44
CA ARG A 127 0.87 7.60 9.63
C ARG A 127 1.67 7.52 10.94
N GLU A 128 2.58 6.55 11.07
CA GLU A 128 3.46 6.43 12.23
C GLU A 128 4.44 7.60 12.36
N ALA A 129 4.92 8.10 11.24
CA ALA A 129 5.83 9.23 11.17
C ALA A 129 5.13 10.60 11.04
N GLU A 130 3.81 10.67 11.07
CA GLU A 130 3.02 11.87 10.73
C GLU A 130 3.43 13.08 11.55
N THR A 131 3.63 12.92 12.87
CA THR A 131 4.04 14.01 13.76
C THR A 131 5.40 14.57 13.35
N LEU A 132 6.37 13.71 13.08
CA LEU A 132 7.70 14.11 12.64
C LEU A 132 7.69 14.78 11.26
N ILE A 133 6.89 14.23 10.33
CA ILE A 133 6.72 14.81 8.99
C ILE A 133 6.15 16.23 9.09
N ILE A 134 5.14 16.43 9.94
CA ILE A 134 4.54 17.75 10.17
C ILE A 134 5.57 18.72 10.75
N GLU A 135 6.33 18.28 11.76
CA GLU A 135 7.37 19.12 12.39
C GLU A 135 8.44 19.55 11.37
N LEU A 136 8.94 18.62 10.55
CA LEU A 136 9.92 18.93 9.51
C LEU A 136 9.35 19.86 8.44
N ALA A 137 8.09 19.68 8.06
CA ALA A 137 7.43 20.56 7.09
C ALA A 137 7.23 21.97 7.66
N GLU A 138 6.84 22.10 8.95
CA GLU A 138 6.75 23.39 9.64
C GLU A 138 8.10 24.11 9.63
N GLU A 139 9.20 23.41 9.98
CA GLU A 139 10.54 23.98 9.99
C GLU A 139 10.94 24.53 8.62
N ARG A 140 10.75 23.77 7.55
CA ARG A 140 11.09 24.22 6.19
C ARG A 140 10.26 25.43 5.74
N ILE A 141 8.99 25.49 6.13
CA ILE A 141 8.14 26.67 5.84
C ILE A 141 8.62 27.88 6.62
N LEU A 142 8.98 27.72 7.91
CA LEU A 142 9.51 28.79 8.74
C LEU A 142 10.83 29.33 8.19
N ASP A 143 11.71 28.46 7.71
CA ASP A 143 12.97 28.85 7.06
C ASP A 143 12.74 29.68 5.79
N ALA A 144 11.74 29.32 5.01
CA ALA A 144 11.37 30.08 3.81
C ALA A 144 10.67 31.42 4.13
N LEU A 145 9.94 31.50 5.26
CA LEU A 145 9.27 32.74 5.69
C LEU A 145 10.21 33.73 6.41
N ILE A 146 11.23 33.19 7.10
CA ILE A 146 12.19 33.98 7.90
C ILE A 146 13.63 33.54 7.54
N PRO A 147 14.13 33.95 6.37
CA PRO A 147 15.48 33.60 5.95
C PRO A 147 16.52 34.06 6.97
N GLY A 148 17.44 33.17 7.36
CA GLY A 148 18.52 33.46 8.30
C GLY A 148 18.22 33.22 9.78
N SER A 149 17.02 32.83 10.15
CA SER A 149 16.68 32.52 11.57
C SER A 149 17.44 31.32 12.12
N GLN A 150 17.79 30.33 11.30
CA GLN A 150 18.59 29.16 11.69
C GLN A 150 20.01 29.53 12.17
N ALA A 151 20.65 30.53 11.57
CA ALA A 151 21.99 30.94 11.93
C ALA A 151 22.02 31.61 13.32
N MET A 152 20.94 32.27 13.76
CA MET A 152 20.79 32.84 15.08
C MET A 152 20.52 31.77 16.16
N GLU A 153 19.73 30.72 15.85
CA GLU A 153 19.44 29.64 16.79
C GLU A 153 20.68 28.82 17.15
N GLN A 154 21.58 28.58 16.18
CA GLN A 154 22.85 27.89 16.44
C GLN A 154 23.79 28.65 17.37
N SER A 155 23.65 29.99 17.48
CA SER A 155 24.49 30.82 18.34
C SER A 155 23.93 31.06 19.74
N GLU A 156 22.61 31.00 19.94
CA GLU A 156 21.97 31.35 21.22
C GLU A 156 21.26 30.20 21.93
N GLY A 157 21.09 29.04 21.26
CA GLY A 157 20.47 27.82 21.87
C GLY A 157 18.98 27.97 22.22
N GLN A 158 18.34 29.07 21.85
CA GLN A 158 16.90 29.31 22.03
C GLN A 158 16.23 29.69 20.72
N GLU A 159 15.05 29.15 20.49
CA GLU A 159 14.21 29.50 19.34
C GLU A 159 13.84 30.99 19.42
N SER A 160 14.09 31.77 18.36
CA SER A 160 13.79 33.20 18.35
C SER A 160 12.28 33.43 18.58
N SER A 161 11.94 34.47 19.36
CA SER A 161 10.54 34.82 19.66
C SER A 161 9.71 35.03 18.36
N SER A 162 10.36 35.50 17.31
CA SER A 162 9.75 35.68 16.00
C SER A 162 9.34 34.33 15.38
N ARG A 163 10.20 33.29 15.46
CA ARG A 163 9.92 31.95 14.90
C ARG A 163 8.77 31.29 15.63
N GLN A 164 8.68 31.41 16.96
CA GLN A 164 7.55 30.93 17.75
C GLN A 164 6.22 31.58 17.34
N VAL A 165 6.21 32.91 17.11
CA VAL A 165 5.02 33.64 16.65
C VAL A 165 4.59 33.15 15.25
N PHE A 166 5.55 32.98 14.34
CA PHE A 166 5.23 32.48 12.99
C PHE A 166 4.76 31.03 13.00
N ARG A 167 5.33 30.15 13.83
CA ARG A 167 4.88 28.76 14.02
C ARG A 167 3.45 28.74 14.54
N LYS A 168 3.11 29.55 15.52
CA LYS A 168 1.74 29.66 16.01
C LYS A 168 0.77 30.09 14.91
N LYS A 169 1.12 31.14 14.15
CA LYS A 169 0.31 31.62 13.02
C LYS A 169 0.16 30.59 11.90
N LEU A 170 1.18 29.76 11.65
CA LEU A 170 1.14 28.67 10.68
C LEU A 170 0.14 27.61 11.13
N ARG A 171 0.19 27.19 12.38
CA ARG A 171 -0.74 26.21 12.98
C ARG A 171 -2.19 26.73 13.05
N GLU A 172 -2.37 28.01 13.26
CA GLU A 172 -3.69 28.68 13.22
C GLU A 172 -4.23 28.91 11.79
N GLY A 173 -3.43 28.61 10.75
CA GLY A 173 -3.81 28.76 9.34
C GLY A 173 -3.85 30.22 8.84
N THR A 174 -3.46 31.20 9.65
CA THR A 174 -3.52 32.63 9.28
C THR A 174 -2.54 33.03 8.18
N LEU A 175 -1.56 32.16 7.87
CA LEU A 175 -0.56 32.37 6.83
C LEU A 175 -0.86 31.60 5.54
N ASN A 176 -1.95 30.86 5.45
CA ASN A 176 -2.26 29.92 4.36
C ASN A 176 -2.22 30.56 2.96
N GLU A 177 -2.75 31.80 2.84
CA GLU A 177 -2.82 32.55 1.58
C GLU A 177 -1.53 33.31 1.25
N LYS A 178 -0.58 33.38 2.20
CA LYS A 178 0.69 34.08 1.98
C LYS A 178 1.53 33.31 0.95
N GLU A 179 2.13 34.03 0.00
CA GLU A 179 3.10 33.44 -0.93
C GLU A 179 4.45 33.23 -0.27
N VAL A 180 5.04 32.08 -0.54
CA VAL A 180 6.38 31.69 -0.09
C VAL A 180 7.13 31.05 -1.23
N GLU A 181 8.45 31.27 -1.29
CA GLU A 181 9.36 30.62 -2.22
C GLU A 181 10.04 29.46 -1.49
N VAL A 182 9.76 28.23 -1.94
CA VAL A 182 10.30 27.00 -1.34
C VAL A 182 11.13 26.24 -2.35
N GLU A 183 12.22 25.65 -1.88
CA GLU A 183 13.00 24.70 -2.67
C GLU A 183 12.36 23.31 -2.52
N LEU A 184 11.87 22.79 -3.64
CA LEU A 184 11.33 21.44 -3.72
C LEU A 184 12.31 20.57 -4.51
N SER A 185 12.67 19.46 -3.94
CA SER A 185 13.39 18.41 -4.67
C SER A 185 12.46 17.92 -5.79
N ASN A 186 12.99 17.90 -6.99
CA ASN A 186 12.26 17.29 -8.10
C ASN A 186 12.41 15.77 -7.94
N THR A 187 11.76 15.22 -6.90
CA THR A 187 11.51 13.79 -6.81
C THR A 187 10.47 13.53 -7.90
N ALA A 188 10.94 13.44 -9.15
CA ALA A 188 10.17 12.72 -10.13
C ALA A 188 9.84 11.40 -9.42
N LEU A 189 8.56 11.21 -9.09
CA LEU A 189 8.03 9.91 -8.79
C LEU A 189 8.81 8.95 -9.67
N GLY A 190 9.56 8.02 -9.07
CA GLY A 190 10.25 7.01 -9.84
C GLY A 190 9.22 6.41 -10.76
N VAL A 191 9.17 6.92 -11.97
CA VAL A 191 8.52 6.22 -13.06
C VAL A 191 9.47 5.07 -13.31
N GLU A 192 9.33 4.03 -12.48
CA GLU A 192 9.71 2.71 -12.93
C GLU A 192 8.88 2.50 -14.19
N ILE A 193 9.46 2.86 -15.32
CA ILE A 193 8.93 2.47 -16.61
C ILE A 193 9.09 0.95 -16.61
N MET A 194 8.05 0.24 -16.13
CA MET A 194 7.95 -1.20 -16.31
C MET A 194 7.81 -1.41 -17.82
N ALA A 195 8.96 -1.56 -18.47
CA ALA A 195 8.98 -1.90 -19.88
C ALA A 195 8.42 -3.32 -20.04
N PRO A 196 7.62 -3.56 -21.07
CA PRO A 196 7.26 -4.92 -21.47
C PRO A 196 8.53 -5.75 -21.70
N PRO A 197 8.51 -7.06 -21.46
CA PRO A 197 9.66 -7.93 -21.72
C PRO A 197 10.16 -7.76 -23.17
N GLY A 198 11.45 -7.45 -23.33
CA GLY A 198 12.08 -7.22 -24.63
C GLY A 198 12.46 -5.77 -24.97
N LEU A 199 12.16 -4.78 -24.11
CA LEU A 199 12.57 -3.38 -24.31
C LEU A 199 13.54 -2.89 -23.21
N GLU A 200 14.25 -3.78 -22.56
CA GLU A 200 15.16 -3.51 -21.43
C GLU A 200 16.31 -2.57 -21.84
N GLU A 201 16.85 -2.72 -23.04
CA GLU A 201 17.91 -1.85 -23.55
C GLU A 201 17.42 -0.41 -23.84
N MET A 202 16.20 -0.25 -24.33
CA MET A 202 15.61 1.09 -24.52
C MET A 202 15.32 1.78 -23.18
N THR A 203 14.92 1.03 -22.18
CA THR A 203 14.64 1.56 -20.84
C THR A 203 15.91 2.03 -20.15
N SER A 204 17.03 1.29 -20.30
CA SER A 204 18.33 1.68 -19.76
C SER A 204 18.89 2.94 -20.46
N GLN A 205 18.71 3.08 -21.77
CA GLN A 205 19.09 4.27 -22.50
C GLN A 205 18.23 5.49 -22.14
N LEU A 206 16.93 5.31 -21.94
CA LEU A 206 16.03 6.36 -21.44
C LEU A 206 16.40 6.76 -20.01
N GLN A 207 16.68 5.82 -19.11
CA GLN A 207 17.17 6.12 -17.77
C GLN A 207 18.48 6.88 -17.77
N GLN A 208 19.44 6.54 -18.64
CA GLN A 208 20.68 7.29 -18.80
C GLN A 208 20.45 8.70 -19.37
N MET A 209 19.55 8.86 -20.32
CA MET A 209 19.15 10.19 -20.81
C MET A 209 18.43 11.02 -19.74
N PHE A 210 17.57 10.42 -18.94
CA PHE A 210 16.91 11.10 -17.82
C PHE A 210 17.89 11.44 -16.69
N SER A 211 18.86 10.58 -16.37
CA SER A 211 19.89 10.87 -15.36
C SER A 211 20.90 11.93 -15.81
N SER A 212 21.16 12.08 -17.09
CA SER A 212 22.04 13.11 -17.64
C SER A 212 21.38 14.50 -17.78
N THR A 213 20.06 14.55 -17.77
CA THR A 213 19.30 15.80 -17.81
C THR A 213 19.01 16.20 -16.36
N ASN A 214 19.44 17.35 -15.91
CA ASN A 214 19.34 18.07 -14.61
C ASN A 214 18.09 17.79 -13.71
N PHE A 215 17.63 16.55 -13.58
CA PHE A 215 16.43 16.15 -12.82
C PHE A 215 16.62 16.14 -11.29
N GLY A 216 17.84 16.33 -10.78
CA GLY A 216 18.13 16.31 -9.35
C GLY A 216 18.34 17.67 -8.69
N LYS A 217 18.25 18.80 -9.44
CA LYS A 217 18.45 20.11 -8.81
C LYS A 217 17.15 20.61 -8.18
N PRO A 218 17.19 21.04 -6.91
CA PRO A 218 16.05 21.65 -6.25
C PRO A 218 15.57 22.84 -7.07
N ARG A 219 14.26 22.88 -7.35
CA ARG A 219 13.64 24.01 -8.04
C ARG A 219 12.98 24.93 -7.02
N LYS A 220 13.32 26.21 -7.07
CA LYS A 220 12.58 27.23 -6.34
C LYS A 220 11.22 27.43 -7.00
N ALA A 221 10.17 27.24 -6.21
CA ALA A 221 8.80 27.40 -6.65
C ALA A 221 8.08 28.38 -5.72
N LYS A 222 7.42 29.38 -6.32
CA LYS A 222 6.61 30.36 -5.60
C LYS A 222 5.16 29.86 -5.53
N MET A 223 4.63 29.72 -4.33
CA MET A 223 3.27 29.24 -4.10
C MET A 223 2.73 29.68 -2.75
N THR A 224 1.46 29.46 -2.48
CA THR A 224 0.86 29.74 -1.16
C THR A 224 1.43 28.79 -0.11
N VAL A 225 1.50 29.26 1.14
CA VAL A 225 1.98 28.48 2.30
C VAL A 225 1.21 27.17 2.43
N ALA A 226 -0.11 27.18 2.29
CA ALA A 226 -0.92 25.95 2.36
C ALA A 226 -0.47 24.91 1.34
N ARG A 227 -0.26 25.32 0.07
CA ARG A 227 0.19 24.43 -0.98
C ARG A 227 1.64 23.97 -0.81
N ALA A 228 2.49 24.86 -0.31
CA ALA A 228 3.88 24.54 -0.02
C ALA A 228 3.97 23.49 1.10
N PHE A 229 3.16 23.65 2.15
CA PHE A 229 3.11 22.73 3.28
C PHE A 229 2.74 21.30 2.86
N GLU A 230 1.69 21.13 2.06
CA GLU A 230 1.31 19.80 1.57
C GLU A 230 2.40 19.16 0.71
N LYS A 231 3.03 19.93 -0.20
CA LYS A 231 4.12 19.40 -1.03
C LYS A 231 5.36 19.03 -0.24
N ILE A 232 5.71 19.84 0.77
CA ILE A 232 6.85 19.55 1.63
C ILE A 232 6.54 18.33 2.50
N LYS A 233 5.32 18.17 3.01
CA LYS A 233 4.92 16.95 3.73
C LYS A 233 5.11 15.70 2.88
N ASP A 234 4.68 15.72 1.64
CA ASP A 234 4.85 14.60 0.71
C ASP A 234 6.34 14.29 0.46
N GLU A 235 7.16 15.33 0.32
CA GLU A 235 8.60 15.19 0.13
C GLU A 235 9.30 14.63 1.37
N GLU A 236 9.00 15.17 2.57
CA GLU A 236 9.56 14.68 3.83
C GLU A 236 9.09 13.25 4.14
N ALA A 237 7.83 12.92 3.86
CA ALA A 237 7.34 11.55 3.94
C ALA A 237 8.15 10.59 3.05
N THR A 238 8.47 11.03 1.82
CA THR A 238 9.27 10.21 0.89
C THR A 238 10.72 10.05 1.36
N LYS A 239 11.32 11.11 1.96
CA LYS A 239 12.70 11.04 2.48
C LYS A 239 12.84 10.18 3.72
N LEU A 240 11.84 10.22 4.61
CA LEU A 240 11.84 9.45 5.86
C LEU A 240 11.58 7.96 5.64
N LEU A 241 10.92 7.60 4.54
CA LEU A 241 10.61 6.21 4.23
C LEU A 241 11.79 5.55 3.53
N ASP A 242 12.33 4.51 4.16
CA ASP A 242 13.23 3.57 3.51
C ASP A 242 12.40 2.71 2.53
N GLU A 243 12.56 2.96 1.24
CA GLU A 243 11.83 2.25 0.18
C GLU A 243 12.16 0.77 0.17
N GLU A 244 13.42 0.39 0.41
CA GLU A 244 13.84 -1.00 0.40
C GLU A 244 13.21 -1.78 1.57
N GLN A 245 13.24 -1.24 2.77
CA GLN A 245 12.55 -1.82 3.91
C GLN A 245 11.04 -1.89 3.68
N THR A 246 10.45 -0.89 3.02
CA THR A 246 9.03 -0.87 2.70
C THR A 246 8.68 -1.97 1.70
N LYS A 247 9.53 -2.20 0.67
CA LYS A 247 9.38 -3.28 -0.31
C LYS A 247 9.48 -4.66 0.35
N GLN A 248 10.49 -4.87 1.18
CA GLN A 248 10.67 -6.14 1.91
C GLN A 248 9.51 -6.43 2.85
N GLN A 249 9.02 -5.43 3.57
CA GLN A 249 7.84 -5.59 4.42
C GLN A 249 6.57 -5.86 3.60
N ALA A 250 6.39 -5.19 2.46
CA ALA A 250 5.27 -5.42 1.56
C ALA A 250 5.28 -6.86 1.01
N LEU A 251 6.45 -7.36 0.62
CA LEU A 251 6.61 -8.75 0.17
C LEU A 251 6.21 -9.72 1.28
N ARG A 252 6.74 -9.54 2.49
CA ARG A 252 6.43 -10.39 3.64
C ARG A 252 4.95 -10.42 3.98
N ILE A 253 4.27 -9.27 4.01
CA ILE A 253 2.83 -9.24 4.30
C ILE A 253 2.00 -9.81 3.14
N THR A 254 2.47 -9.69 1.90
CA THR A 254 1.83 -10.32 0.74
C THR A 254 1.83 -11.83 0.89
N GLU A 255 2.97 -12.43 1.18
CA GLU A 255 3.13 -13.88 1.36
C GLU A 255 2.35 -14.40 2.56
N GLN A 256 2.39 -13.69 3.68
CA GLN A 256 1.83 -14.17 4.94
C GLN A 256 0.35 -13.82 5.13
N THR A 257 -0.11 -12.67 4.64
CA THR A 257 -1.45 -12.15 4.93
C THR A 257 -2.25 -11.76 3.69
N GLY A 258 -1.67 -11.72 2.49
CA GLY A 258 -2.35 -11.33 1.27
C GLY A 258 -3.62 -12.16 1.01
N ILE A 259 -4.67 -11.52 0.51
CA ILE A 259 -5.94 -12.15 0.18
C ILE A 259 -6.29 -11.83 -1.28
N VAL A 260 -6.41 -12.88 -2.07
CA VAL A 260 -6.90 -12.81 -3.45
C VAL A 260 -8.32 -13.34 -3.49
N PHE A 261 -9.26 -12.52 -3.97
CA PHE A 261 -10.63 -12.96 -4.23
C PHE A 261 -10.82 -13.17 -5.74
N ILE A 262 -10.98 -14.44 -6.14
CA ILE A 262 -11.21 -14.81 -7.53
C ILE A 262 -12.72 -14.94 -7.73
N ASP A 263 -13.30 -14.06 -8.53
CA ASP A 263 -14.72 -14.04 -8.86
C ASP A 263 -14.98 -14.76 -10.18
N GLU A 264 -16.20 -15.23 -10.37
CA GLU A 264 -16.66 -15.92 -11.60
C GLU A 264 -15.86 -17.18 -11.98
N LEU A 265 -15.30 -17.88 -10.97
CA LEU A 265 -14.49 -19.08 -11.18
C LEU A 265 -15.27 -20.20 -11.90
N ASP A 266 -16.58 -20.29 -11.65
CA ASP A 266 -17.48 -21.24 -12.29
C ASP A 266 -17.53 -21.09 -13.82
N LYS A 267 -17.33 -19.90 -14.35
CA LYS A 267 -17.30 -19.65 -15.81
C LYS A 267 -16.04 -20.19 -16.49
N VAL A 268 -14.94 -20.27 -15.75
CA VAL A 268 -13.67 -20.84 -16.24
C VAL A 268 -13.65 -22.36 -16.05
N ALA A 269 -14.28 -22.86 -15.00
CA ALA A 269 -14.37 -24.29 -14.69
C ALA A 269 -15.37 -25.05 -15.55
N GLN A 270 -16.18 -24.38 -16.37
CA GLN A 270 -17.14 -25.06 -17.28
C GLN A 270 -16.40 -25.75 -18.43
N THR A 271 -16.51 -27.05 -18.49
CA THR A 271 -16.08 -27.86 -19.63
C THR A 271 -17.09 -27.62 -20.75
N ASN A 272 -16.72 -26.86 -21.78
CA ASN A 272 -17.57 -26.71 -22.96
C ASN A 272 -17.36 -27.91 -23.88
N GLU A 273 -18.38 -28.77 -24.04
CA GLU A 273 -18.48 -29.74 -25.11
C GLU A 273 -18.67 -29.11 -26.51
N SER A 274 -18.79 -27.81 -26.63
CA SER A 274 -18.89 -27.10 -27.90
C SER A 274 -17.52 -26.70 -28.42
N GLN A 275 -17.01 -27.50 -29.33
CA GLN A 275 -15.87 -27.23 -30.20
C GLN A 275 -16.07 -25.94 -31.02
N ASN A 276 -15.71 -24.81 -30.48
CA ASN A 276 -15.39 -23.63 -31.28
C ASN A 276 -14.20 -22.88 -30.66
N ALA A 277 -13.17 -22.75 -31.48
CA ALA A 277 -11.87 -22.15 -31.23
C ALA A 277 -11.96 -20.81 -30.50
N GLY A 278 -11.88 -20.85 -29.20
CA GLY A 278 -11.70 -19.67 -28.33
C GLY A 278 -10.72 -20.03 -27.24
N ILE A 279 -9.92 -19.09 -26.85
CA ILE A 279 -8.91 -19.11 -25.78
C ILE A 279 -9.14 -20.24 -24.78
N SER A 280 -8.17 -21.14 -24.64
CA SER A 280 -8.29 -22.34 -23.80
C SER A 280 -8.59 -21.94 -22.34
N ARG A 281 -9.86 -22.11 -21.94
CA ARG A 281 -10.27 -21.88 -20.55
C ARG A 281 -9.63 -22.91 -19.60
N GLU A 282 -9.27 -24.08 -20.11
CA GLU A 282 -8.55 -25.11 -19.38
C GLU A 282 -7.13 -24.66 -19.01
N GLY A 283 -6.45 -23.92 -19.90
CA GLY A 283 -5.16 -23.30 -19.60
C GLY A 283 -5.25 -22.34 -18.42
N VAL A 284 -6.21 -21.41 -18.45
CA VAL A 284 -6.43 -20.44 -17.35
C VAL A 284 -6.79 -21.16 -16.05
N GLN A 285 -7.62 -22.20 -16.07
CA GLN A 285 -7.96 -22.97 -14.87
C GLN A 285 -6.74 -23.65 -14.26
N ARG A 286 -5.85 -24.19 -15.10
CA ARG A 286 -4.59 -24.81 -14.65
C ARG A 286 -3.62 -23.79 -14.09
N ASP A 287 -3.54 -22.59 -14.69
CA ASP A 287 -2.60 -21.56 -14.33
C ASP A 287 -3.03 -20.78 -13.05
N LEU A 288 -4.35 -20.74 -12.74
CA LEU A 288 -4.89 -20.22 -11.48
C LEU A 288 -4.61 -21.13 -10.28
#